data_1c50c2eae5e5b4933f82803ed6f9068f
#
_entry.id   1c50c2eae5e5b4933f82803ed6f9068f
#
_cell.length_a   1.000
_cell.length_b   1.000
_cell.length_c   1.000
_cell.angle_alpha   90.00
_cell.angle_beta   90.00
_cell.angle_gamma   90.00
#
_symmetry.space_group_name_H-M   'P 1'
#
loop_
_entity.id
_entity.type
_entity.pdbx_description
1 polymer ?
#
loop_
_entity_poly.entity_id
_entity_poly.type
_entity_poly.pdbx_seq_one_letter_code
_entity_poly.pdbx_strand_id
1 'polypeptide(L)'
;MKTFSNHITNVELNVTELCTRKCWFCPRSDSKVYPNQNKHMSRGTFGNILQSLQTSNYKGSVYISGFSEPLMCKDIMYGLELLSKYYPTTLITNYDLLTVDKLKILDSFALEELKIDLYDDESQYDKLLSMLSDSNYTSANLTIKKVYSQETLEFYNRGGISTFESAAGIDTNRPCHIPFYKAMIDWNGNYLLCHSDWHRESEISKSRLNVKTTSLEQYLNSDIYRRFINKMLETQRNGLTPCAKCDIYGIKEGQLWNHDETPCSI
;
A
#
# COMPACT_ATOMS: atom_id res chain seq x y z
N MET A 1 -27.18 11.04 4.03
CA MET A 1 -26.00 10.56 4.77
C MET A 1 -24.85 10.50 3.79
N LYS A 2 -23.74 11.24 4.04
CA LYS A 2 -22.51 11.05 3.26
C LYS A 2 -21.94 9.69 3.63
N THR A 3 -21.78 8.80 2.68
CA THR A 3 -21.21 7.47 2.92
C THR A 3 -19.72 7.60 3.14
N PHE A 4 -19.14 6.89 4.11
CA PHE A 4 -17.70 6.88 4.41
C PHE A 4 -16.83 6.52 3.21
N SER A 5 -17.36 5.77 2.25
CA SER A 5 -16.67 5.40 1.02
C SER A 5 -16.18 6.60 0.20
N ASN A 6 -16.80 7.77 0.34
CA ASN A 6 -16.40 8.98 -0.40
C ASN A 6 -15.11 9.63 0.14
N HIS A 7 -14.60 9.20 1.30
CA HIS A 7 -13.38 9.73 1.89
C HIS A 7 -12.14 8.87 1.58
N ILE A 8 -12.33 7.58 1.27
CA ILE A 8 -11.24 6.71 0.85
C ILE A 8 -10.87 7.04 -0.59
N THR A 9 -9.70 7.62 -0.76
CA THR A 9 -9.15 7.97 -2.08
C THR A 9 -8.22 6.91 -2.63
N ASN A 10 -7.66 6.05 -1.76
CA ASN A 10 -6.67 5.05 -2.12
C ASN A 10 -7.03 3.69 -1.53
N VAL A 11 -7.03 2.65 -2.37
CA VAL A 11 -7.05 1.26 -1.93
C VAL A 11 -5.71 0.63 -2.27
N GLU A 12 -4.97 0.20 -1.26
CA GLU A 12 -3.65 -0.43 -1.42
C GLU A 12 -3.76 -1.96 -1.26
N LEU A 13 -3.19 -2.68 -2.21
CA LEU A 13 -3.23 -4.14 -2.26
C LEU A 13 -1.84 -4.72 -1.99
N ASN A 14 -1.70 -5.49 -0.90
CA ASN A 14 -0.55 -6.34 -0.64
C ASN A 14 -0.81 -7.72 -1.24
N VAL A 15 -0.43 -7.92 -2.50
CA VAL A 15 -0.83 -9.07 -3.32
C VAL A 15 -0.05 -10.36 -3.05
N THR A 16 1.03 -10.29 -2.28
CA THR A 16 1.85 -11.46 -1.93
C THR A 16 2.61 -11.22 -0.63
N GLU A 17 3.18 -12.29 -0.05
CA GLU A 17 4.10 -12.20 1.09
C GLU A 17 5.54 -12.56 0.69
N LEU A 18 5.90 -12.33 -0.57
CA LEU A 18 7.22 -12.58 -1.11
C LEU A 18 7.87 -11.28 -1.58
N CYS A 19 9.17 -11.14 -1.34
CA CYS A 19 9.99 -10.09 -1.91
C CYS A 19 11.35 -10.67 -2.32
N THR A 20 11.90 -10.19 -3.43
CA THR A 20 13.24 -10.54 -3.89
C THR A 20 14.33 -9.92 -3.01
N ARG A 21 14.02 -8.79 -2.34
CA ARG A 21 14.98 -7.98 -1.60
C ARG A 21 14.86 -8.11 -0.09
N LYS A 22 15.96 -7.81 0.59
CA LYS A 22 16.11 -7.69 2.05
C LYS A 22 16.68 -6.32 2.39
N CYS A 23 15.96 -5.26 1.99
CA CYS A 23 16.41 -3.89 2.22
C CYS A 23 16.62 -3.63 3.72
N TRP A 24 17.74 -3.01 4.10
CA TRP A 24 18.13 -2.81 5.50
C TRP A 24 17.07 -2.06 6.35
N PHE A 25 16.30 -1.17 5.74
CA PHE A 25 15.23 -0.41 6.39
C PHE A 25 13.88 -1.13 6.42
N CYS A 26 13.78 -2.31 5.82
CA CYS A 26 12.55 -3.08 5.71
C CYS A 26 12.50 -4.18 6.79
N PRO A 27 11.33 -4.49 7.40
CA PRO A 27 11.21 -5.62 8.31
C PRO A 27 11.66 -6.96 7.72
N ARG A 28 11.68 -7.10 6.39
CA ARG A 28 12.18 -8.30 5.69
C ARG A 28 13.70 -8.45 5.71
N SER A 29 14.46 -7.44 6.18
CA SER A 29 15.90 -7.57 6.38
C SER A 29 16.24 -8.68 7.37
N ASP A 30 15.40 -8.90 8.37
CA ASP A 30 15.50 -10.02 9.31
C ASP A 30 14.34 -11.01 9.08
N SER A 31 14.70 -12.22 8.63
CA SER A 31 13.72 -13.28 8.40
C SER A 31 13.06 -13.82 9.67
N LYS A 32 13.60 -13.52 10.87
CA LYS A 32 12.96 -13.83 12.16
C LYS A 32 11.84 -12.82 12.47
N VAL A 33 11.97 -11.59 11.98
CA VAL A 33 10.99 -10.52 12.16
C VAL A 33 9.86 -10.66 11.16
N TYR A 34 10.18 -10.73 9.86
CA TYR A 34 9.17 -10.86 8.82
C TYR A 34 9.66 -11.74 7.65
N PRO A 35 9.46 -13.07 7.73
CA PRO A 35 9.92 -14.01 6.71
C PRO A 35 9.12 -13.91 5.42
N ASN A 36 9.75 -14.28 4.30
CA ASN A 36 9.03 -14.57 3.08
C ASN A 36 8.10 -15.78 3.27
N GLN A 37 6.85 -15.65 2.82
CA GLN A 37 5.86 -16.72 2.84
C GLN A 37 5.28 -16.88 1.43
N ASN A 38 5.15 -18.11 0.95
CA ASN A 38 4.59 -18.42 -0.36
C ASN A 38 3.05 -18.21 -0.35
N LYS A 39 2.62 -16.95 -0.23
CA LYS A 39 1.24 -16.49 -0.22
C LYS A 39 1.01 -15.55 -1.39
N HIS A 40 -0.07 -15.74 -2.11
CA HIS A 40 -0.40 -14.98 -3.30
C HIS A 40 -1.88 -14.65 -3.34
N MET A 41 -2.21 -13.45 -3.82
CA MET A 41 -3.60 -13.10 -4.14
C MET A 41 -4.06 -13.93 -5.33
N SER A 42 -5.18 -14.60 -5.18
CA SER A 42 -5.78 -15.41 -6.25
C SER A 42 -6.63 -14.55 -7.19
N ARG A 43 -6.89 -15.05 -8.40
CA ARG A 43 -7.85 -14.42 -9.33
C ARG A 43 -9.22 -14.19 -8.69
N GLY A 44 -9.70 -15.15 -7.89
CA GLY A 44 -10.96 -15.01 -7.15
C GLY A 44 -10.92 -13.84 -6.16
N THR A 45 -9.79 -13.64 -5.46
CA THR A 45 -9.62 -12.51 -4.55
C THR A 45 -9.60 -11.18 -5.30
N PHE A 46 -8.90 -11.07 -6.43
CA PHE A 46 -8.96 -9.88 -7.29
C PHE A 46 -10.39 -9.59 -7.76
N GLY A 47 -11.16 -10.61 -8.16
CA GLY A 47 -12.56 -10.46 -8.53
C GLY A 47 -13.44 -9.96 -7.39
N ASN A 48 -13.26 -10.49 -6.17
CA ASN A 48 -13.98 -10.04 -4.97
C ASN A 48 -13.63 -8.57 -4.61
N ILE A 49 -12.37 -8.17 -4.78
CA ILE A 49 -11.94 -6.78 -4.59
C ILE A 49 -12.68 -5.87 -5.59
N LEU A 50 -12.64 -6.21 -6.88
CA LEU A 50 -13.36 -5.44 -7.90
C LEU A 50 -14.85 -5.30 -7.55
N GLN A 51 -15.51 -6.41 -7.22
CA GLN A 51 -16.92 -6.40 -6.83
C GLN A 51 -17.17 -5.52 -5.58
N SER A 52 -16.31 -5.63 -4.57
CA SER A 52 -16.38 -4.81 -3.35
C SER A 52 -16.30 -3.32 -3.65
N LEU A 53 -15.37 -2.91 -4.51
CA LEU A 53 -15.19 -1.52 -4.91
C LEU A 53 -16.38 -0.99 -5.73
N GLN A 54 -16.88 -1.79 -6.68
CA GLN A 54 -18.06 -1.45 -7.48
C GLN A 54 -19.31 -1.31 -6.64
N THR A 55 -19.58 -2.27 -5.75
CA THR A 55 -20.73 -2.25 -4.83
C THR A 55 -20.69 -1.03 -3.91
N SER A 56 -19.50 -0.59 -3.52
CA SER A 56 -19.28 0.59 -2.68
C SER A 56 -19.26 1.91 -3.45
N ASN A 57 -19.52 1.90 -4.75
CA ASN A 57 -19.44 3.06 -5.64
C ASN A 57 -18.10 3.83 -5.49
N TYR A 58 -17.01 3.09 -5.27
CA TYR A 58 -15.67 3.66 -5.08
C TYR A 58 -15.20 4.42 -6.32
N LYS A 59 -14.54 5.57 -6.12
CA LYS A 59 -14.09 6.47 -7.20
C LYS A 59 -12.60 6.81 -7.12
N GLY A 60 -11.89 6.25 -6.16
CA GLY A 60 -10.46 6.53 -5.96
C GLY A 60 -9.56 5.61 -6.79
N SER A 61 -8.27 5.63 -6.44
CA SER A 61 -7.21 4.88 -7.12
C SER A 61 -6.87 3.58 -6.40
N VAL A 62 -6.36 2.60 -7.15
CA VAL A 62 -5.86 1.33 -6.62
C VAL A 62 -4.33 1.33 -6.72
N TYR A 63 -3.66 1.05 -5.60
CA TYR A 63 -2.21 0.90 -5.54
C TYR A 63 -1.87 -0.58 -5.33
N ILE A 64 -1.04 -1.13 -6.18
CA ILE A 64 -0.51 -2.49 -6.02
C ILE A 64 0.92 -2.38 -5.55
N SER A 65 1.12 -2.58 -4.24
CA SER A 65 2.37 -2.40 -3.51
C SER A 65 2.37 -3.18 -2.20
N GLY A 66 2.69 -2.56 -1.07
CA GLY A 66 2.54 -3.12 0.27
C GLY A 66 3.82 -3.69 0.85
N PHE A 67 3.72 -4.85 1.51
CA PHE A 67 4.81 -5.47 2.26
C PHE A 67 5.75 -6.32 1.41
N SER A 68 5.64 -6.31 0.08
CA SER A 68 6.20 -7.32 -0.80
C SER A 68 6.62 -6.77 -2.16
N GLU A 69 7.16 -7.63 -3.03
CA GLU A 69 7.33 -7.35 -4.45
C GLU A 69 6.11 -7.88 -5.24
N PRO A 70 5.27 -7.00 -5.79
CA PRO A 70 4.06 -7.41 -6.48
C PRO A 70 4.29 -8.37 -7.66
N LEU A 71 5.38 -8.21 -8.40
CA LEU A 71 5.71 -9.07 -9.54
C LEU A 71 6.04 -10.53 -9.15
N MET A 72 6.17 -10.82 -7.85
CA MET A 72 6.21 -12.19 -7.34
C MET A 72 4.83 -12.84 -7.20
N CYS A 73 3.75 -12.08 -7.24
CA CYS A 73 2.40 -12.66 -7.19
C CYS A 73 2.09 -13.40 -8.49
N LYS A 74 1.65 -14.66 -8.38
CA LYS A 74 1.41 -15.53 -9.55
C LYS A 74 0.36 -14.99 -10.51
N ASP A 75 -0.69 -14.37 -9.99
CA ASP A 75 -1.81 -13.84 -10.78
C ASP A 75 -1.74 -12.32 -10.95
N ILE A 76 -0.56 -11.70 -10.79
CA ILE A 76 -0.42 -10.23 -10.80
C ILE A 76 -0.88 -9.61 -12.13
N MET A 77 -0.49 -10.20 -13.27
CA MET A 77 -0.86 -9.66 -14.58
C MET A 77 -2.37 -9.67 -14.78
N TYR A 78 -3.04 -10.74 -14.35
CA TYR A 78 -4.51 -10.80 -14.35
C TYR A 78 -5.12 -9.69 -13.47
N GLY A 79 -4.58 -9.51 -12.25
CA GLY A 79 -5.07 -8.49 -11.32
C GLY A 79 -4.91 -7.06 -11.85
N LEU A 80 -3.75 -6.75 -12.43
CA LEU A 80 -3.47 -5.45 -13.07
C LEU A 80 -4.41 -5.19 -14.25
N GLU A 81 -4.51 -6.14 -15.16
CA GLU A 81 -5.42 -6.03 -16.32
C GLU A 81 -6.88 -5.85 -15.88
N LEU A 82 -7.32 -6.60 -14.86
CA LEU A 82 -8.68 -6.51 -14.36
C LEU A 82 -8.98 -5.15 -13.74
N LEU A 83 -8.12 -4.69 -12.83
CA LEU A 83 -8.39 -3.48 -12.03
C LEU A 83 -8.21 -2.21 -12.83
N SER A 84 -7.19 -2.13 -13.71
CA SER A 84 -6.91 -0.94 -14.51
C SER A 84 -8.01 -0.61 -15.54
N LYS A 85 -8.87 -1.56 -15.88
CA LYS A 85 -10.06 -1.32 -16.72
C LYS A 85 -11.13 -0.46 -16.02
N TYR A 86 -11.14 -0.42 -14.70
CA TYR A 86 -12.21 0.23 -13.94
C TYR A 86 -11.73 1.34 -13.02
N TYR A 87 -10.45 1.31 -12.60
CA TYR A 87 -9.88 2.25 -11.64
C TYR A 87 -8.50 2.72 -12.07
N PRO A 88 -8.14 3.99 -11.83
CA PRO A 88 -6.75 4.42 -11.91
C PRO A 88 -5.89 3.50 -11.07
N THR A 89 -4.98 2.74 -11.70
CA THR A 89 -4.21 1.69 -11.04
C THR A 89 -2.72 1.96 -11.16
N THR A 90 -2.03 2.07 -10.02
CA THR A 90 -0.58 2.23 -9.92
C THR A 90 0.07 0.92 -9.50
N LEU A 91 1.07 0.47 -10.25
CA LEU A 91 1.97 -0.60 -9.84
C LEU A 91 3.27 -0.01 -9.29
N ILE A 92 3.71 -0.47 -8.11
CA ILE A 92 5.01 -0.13 -7.52
C ILE A 92 5.84 -1.40 -7.46
N THR A 93 7.02 -1.41 -8.09
CA THR A 93 7.91 -2.58 -8.14
C THR A 93 9.36 -2.20 -7.86
N ASN A 94 10.11 -3.14 -7.30
CA ASN A 94 11.53 -2.97 -6.98
C ASN A 94 12.47 -3.27 -8.16
N TYR A 95 11.95 -3.34 -9.39
CA TYR A 95 12.72 -3.60 -10.62
C TYR A 95 13.15 -5.06 -10.84
N ASP A 96 13.54 -5.81 -9.83
CA ASP A 96 14.28 -7.09 -9.94
C ASP A 96 13.64 -8.12 -10.88
N LEU A 97 12.33 -8.10 -11.02
CA LEU A 97 11.59 -9.04 -11.85
C LEU A 97 11.04 -8.43 -13.13
N LEU A 98 11.35 -7.17 -13.43
CA LEU A 98 11.02 -6.56 -14.70
C LEU A 98 11.83 -7.19 -15.82
N THR A 99 11.18 -7.36 -16.97
CA THR A 99 11.78 -7.80 -18.23
C THR A 99 11.16 -7.02 -19.37
N VAL A 100 11.79 -7.00 -20.52
CA VAL A 100 11.24 -6.39 -21.74
C VAL A 100 9.84 -6.94 -22.06
N ASP A 101 9.64 -8.26 -21.93
CA ASP A 101 8.34 -8.88 -22.21
C ASP A 101 7.27 -8.44 -21.20
N LYS A 102 7.63 -8.34 -19.90
CA LYS A 102 6.69 -7.83 -18.90
C LYS A 102 6.35 -6.37 -19.14
N LEU A 103 7.30 -5.54 -19.52
CA LEU A 103 7.05 -4.13 -19.87
C LEU A 103 6.08 -4.03 -21.05
N LYS A 104 6.23 -4.86 -22.12
CA LYS A 104 5.30 -4.92 -23.24
C LYS A 104 3.89 -5.32 -22.79
N ILE A 105 3.76 -6.28 -21.86
CA ILE A 105 2.46 -6.66 -21.33
C ILE A 105 1.87 -5.52 -20.50
N LEU A 106 2.65 -4.90 -19.61
CA LEU A 106 2.20 -3.76 -18.79
C LEU A 106 1.81 -2.56 -19.65
N ASP A 107 2.51 -2.35 -20.76
CA ASP A 107 2.19 -1.28 -21.74
C ASP A 107 0.82 -1.48 -22.40
N SER A 108 0.35 -2.72 -22.50
CA SER A 108 -0.99 -3.04 -23.03
C SER A 108 -2.14 -2.82 -22.03
N PHE A 109 -1.83 -2.58 -20.76
CA PHE A 109 -2.83 -2.34 -19.71
C PHE A 109 -3.11 -0.83 -19.57
N ALA A 110 -4.30 -0.48 -19.11
CA ALA A 110 -4.68 0.92 -18.84
C ALA A 110 -4.18 1.37 -17.44
N LEU A 111 -2.88 1.18 -17.17
CA LEU A 111 -2.30 1.62 -15.90
C LEU A 111 -2.26 3.16 -15.84
N GLU A 112 -2.60 3.71 -14.68
CA GLU A 112 -2.40 5.14 -14.39
C GLU A 112 -0.92 5.46 -14.24
N GLU A 113 -0.18 4.58 -13.55
CA GLU A 113 1.23 4.81 -13.28
C GLU A 113 2.00 3.51 -13.06
N LEU A 114 3.23 3.45 -13.56
CA LEU A 114 4.23 2.46 -13.20
C LEU A 114 5.34 3.15 -12.39
N LYS A 115 5.47 2.79 -11.11
CA LYS A 115 6.56 3.25 -10.24
C LYS A 115 7.61 2.17 -10.11
N ILE A 116 8.86 2.52 -10.42
CA ILE A 116 10.01 1.62 -10.34
C ILE A 116 11.00 2.16 -9.33
N ASP A 117 11.18 1.42 -8.24
CA ASP A 117 12.15 1.75 -7.20
C ASP A 117 13.47 0.99 -7.48
N LEU A 118 14.56 1.75 -7.66
CA LEU A 118 15.91 1.24 -7.91
C LEU A 118 16.74 1.28 -6.62
N TYR A 119 17.38 0.17 -6.26
CA TYR A 119 18.00 -0.02 -4.95
C TYR A 119 19.52 -0.17 -4.98
N ASP A 120 20.13 -0.43 -6.16
CA ASP A 120 21.53 -0.80 -6.22
C ASP A 120 22.45 0.38 -6.55
N ASP A 121 22.46 0.86 -7.80
CA ASP A 121 23.33 1.93 -8.28
C ASP A 121 22.89 2.48 -9.66
N GLU A 122 23.69 3.36 -10.24
CA GLU A 122 23.43 3.93 -11.58
C GLU A 122 23.41 2.85 -12.68
N SER A 123 24.13 1.74 -12.54
CA SER A 123 24.11 0.68 -13.55
C SER A 123 22.74 0.01 -13.64
N GLN A 124 22.00 -0.05 -12.54
CA GLN A 124 20.60 -0.53 -12.53
C GLN A 124 19.69 0.44 -13.30
N TYR A 125 19.92 1.73 -13.16
CA TYR A 125 19.20 2.76 -13.91
C TYR A 125 19.46 2.69 -15.41
N ASP A 126 20.71 2.54 -15.83
CA ASP A 126 21.09 2.41 -17.24
C ASP A 126 20.47 1.17 -17.89
N LYS A 127 20.46 0.03 -17.18
CA LYS A 127 19.79 -1.19 -17.61
C LYS A 127 18.28 -0.99 -17.76
N LEU A 128 17.65 -0.28 -16.83
CA LEU A 128 16.22 0.03 -16.92
C LEU A 128 15.94 0.88 -18.16
N LEU A 129 16.75 1.91 -18.45
CA LEU A 129 16.57 2.74 -19.66
C LEU A 129 16.68 1.91 -20.94
N SER A 130 17.65 0.98 -21.03
CA SER A 130 17.76 0.06 -22.15
C SER A 130 16.51 -0.81 -22.28
N MET A 131 16.02 -1.38 -21.19
CA MET A 131 14.80 -2.22 -21.21
C MET A 131 13.56 -1.42 -21.64
N LEU A 132 13.40 -0.18 -21.20
CA LEU A 132 12.31 0.69 -21.60
C LEU A 132 12.36 1.00 -23.10
N SER A 133 13.56 1.27 -23.63
CA SER A 133 13.78 1.46 -25.09
C SER A 133 13.43 0.20 -25.87
N ASP A 134 13.93 -0.97 -25.44
CA ASP A 134 13.70 -2.25 -26.12
C ASP A 134 12.24 -2.71 -26.08
N SER A 135 11.50 -2.29 -25.05
CA SER A 135 10.08 -2.60 -24.91
C SER A 135 9.17 -1.63 -25.67
N ASN A 136 9.66 -0.45 -26.06
CA ASN A 136 8.87 0.69 -26.54
C ASN A 136 7.75 1.08 -25.56
N TYR A 137 8.04 1.06 -24.25
CA TYR A 137 7.04 1.36 -23.21
C TYR A 137 6.56 2.81 -23.29
N THR A 138 5.24 3.02 -23.40
CA THR A 138 4.66 4.37 -23.62
C THR A 138 3.35 4.64 -22.88
N SER A 139 2.66 3.62 -22.33
CA SER A 139 1.24 3.71 -21.96
C SER A 139 0.93 4.35 -20.63
N ALA A 140 1.79 4.23 -19.62
CA ALA A 140 1.53 4.76 -18.29
C ALA A 140 2.50 5.88 -17.93
N ASN A 141 2.09 6.76 -17.00
CA ASN A 141 3.05 7.63 -16.34
C ASN A 141 4.14 6.78 -15.67
N LEU A 142 5.40 7.10 -15.96
CA LEU A 142 6.54 6.38 -15.43
C LEU A 142 7.24 7.23 -14.37
N THR A 143 7.30 6.70 -13.15
CA THR A 143 8.09 7.29 -12.07
C THR A 143 9.23 6.36 -11.71
N ILE A 144 10.47 6.85 -11.79
CA ILE A 144 11.67 6.11 -11.39
C ILE A 144 12.23 6.75 -10.12
N LYS A 145 12.34 5.96 -9.05
CA LYS A 145 12.89 6.42 -7.77
C LYS A 145 14.22 5.72 -7.50
N LYS A 146 15.29 6.50 -7.38
CA LYS A 146 16.63 6.01 -7.01
C LYS A 146 16.73 5.90 -5.49
N VAL A 147 16.41 4.73 -4.93
CA VAL A 147 16.41 4.47 -3.48
C VAL A 147 17.82 4.38 -2.90
N TYR A 148 18.81 4.04 -3.72
CA TYR A 148 20.22 3.98 -3.32
C TYR A 148 20.84 5.34 -3.00
N SER A 149 20.26 6.45 -3.46
CA SER A 149 20.69 7.80 -3.10
C SER A 149 20.03 8.21 -1.79
N GLN A 150 20.70 7.96 -0.67
CA GLN A 150 20.16 8.16 0.69
C GLN A 150 19.79 9.60 1.04
N GLU A 151 20.27 10.59 0.29
CA GLU A 151 20.05 12.01 0.59
C GLU A 151 18.59 12.48 0.46
N THR A 152 17.72 11.67 -0.15
CA THR A 152 16.33 12.05 -0.47
C THR A 152 15.27 11.15 0.15
N LEU A 153 15.64 10.15 0.97
CA LEU A 153 14.70 9.16 1.47
C LEU A 153 14.39 9.33 2.95
N GLU A 154 13.12 9.52 3.23
CA GLU A 154 12.60 9.38 4.59
C GLU A 154 12.29 7.90 4.87
N PHE A 155 12.95 7.34 5.87
CA PHE A 155 12.69 6.00 6.36
C PHE A 155 11.84 6.06 7.63
N TYR A 156 10.90 5.14 7.73
CA TYR A 156 9.99 5.02 8.86
C TYR A 156 10.18 3.67 9.56
N ASN A 157 9.98 3.65 10.87
CA ASN A 157 10.17 2.47 11.72
C ASN A 157 9.12 1.35 11.52
N ARG A 158 8.23 1.51 10.54
CA ARG A 158 7.21 0.50 10.18
C ARG A 158 6.36 0.04 11.37
N GLY A 159 5.84 0.99 12.14
CA GLY A 159 5.05 0.68 13.33
C GLY A 159 5.88 0.14 14.50
N GLY A 160 7.16 0.47 14.56
CA GLY A 160 8.07 0.06 15.61
C GLY A 160 8.70 -1.33 15.39
N ILE A 161 8.63 -1.87 14.17
CA ILE A 161 9.19 -3.20 13.85
C ILE A 161 10.61 -3.08 13.30
N SER A 162 10.91 -2.07 12.50
CA SER A 162 12.26 -1.81 12.02
C SER A 162 13.14 -1.27 13.14
N THR A 163 14.39 -1.75 13.19
CA THR A 163 15.32 -1.45 14.28
C THR A 163 16.03 -0.11 14.15
N PHE A 164 15.87 0.60 13.03
CA PHE A 164 16.46 1.93 12.90
C PHE A 164 15.55 2.99 13.54
N GLU A 165 16.17 3.97 14.17
CA GLU A 165 15.48 5.14 14.70
C GLU A 165 15.29 6.14 13.55
N SER A 166 14.02 6.58 13.33
CA SER A 166 13.79 7.68 12.41
C SER A 166 14.31 8.99 13.01
N ALA A 167 14.86 9.85 12.18
CA ALA A 167 15.37 11.14 12.61
C ALA A 167 14.29 12.05 13.24
N ALA A 168 13.01 11.79 12.98
CA ALA A 168 11.89 12.58 13.47
C ALA A 168 11.39 12.18 14.87
N GLY A 169 11.84 11.01 15.39
CA GLY A 169 11.31 10.46 16.65
C GLY A 169 9.85 9.99 16.50
N ILE A 170 9.28 9.50 17.61
CA ILE A 170 7.88 9.05 17.66
C ILE A 170 7.02 10.13 18.31
N ASP A 171 6.17 10.78 17.52
CA ASP A 171 5.15 11.71 18.04
C ASP A 171 3.79 11.04 18.06
N THR A 172 3.33 10.67 19.26
CA THR A 172 2.02 10.04 19.48
C THR A 172 0.93 11.06 19.86
N ASN A 173 1.28 12.34 20.03
CA ASN A 173 0.37 13.39 20.47
C ASN A 173 -0.44 14.00 19.30
N ARG A 174 -0.62 13.24 18.23
CA ARG A 174 -1.41 13.63 17.07
C ARG A 174 -2.04 12.41 16.40
N PRO A 175 -3.21 12.55 15.77
CA PRO A 175 -3.80 11.45 15.02
C PRO A 175 -2.96 11.10 13.79
N CYS A 176 -3.12 9.86 13.30
CA CYS A 176 -2.62 9.46 11.99
C CYS A 176 -3.78 9.49 10.99
N HIS A 177 -3.65 10.26 9.92
CA HIS A 177 -4.71 10.41 8.92
C HIS A 177 -4.75 9.30 7.86
N ILE A 178 -3.72 8.43 7.78
CA ILE A 178 -3.67 7.35 6.77
C ILE A 178 -4.96 6.51 6.76
N PRO A 179 -5.48 6.00 7.89
CA PRO A 179 -6.69 5.18 7.86
C PRO A 179 -7.96 5.91 7.40
N PHE A 180 -7.95 7.25 7.37
CA PHE A 180 -9.11 8.04 6.97
C PHE A 180 -9.26 8.18 5.45
N TYR A 181 -8.19 8.00 4.67
CA TYR A 181 -8.21 8.15 3.22
C TYR A 181 -7.70 6.92 2.47
N LYS A 182 -7.08 5.96 3.15
CA LYS A 182 -6.51 4.74 2.58
C LYS A 182 -7.09 3.50 3.23
N ALA A 183 -7.58 2.56 2.43
CA ALA A 183 -7.87 1.21 2.86
C ALA A 183 -6.80 0.26 2.33
N MET A 184 -6.39 -0.72 3.12
CA MET A 184 -5.41 -1.72 2.72
C MET A 184 -6.02 -3.12 2.75
N ILE A 185 -5.69 -3.94 1.75
CA ILE A 185 -6.20 -5.30 1.60
C ILE A 185 -5.03 -6.25 1.36
N ASP A 186 -4.97 -7.36 2.11
CA ASP A 186 -3.91 -8.35 1.97
C ASP A 186 -4.19 -9.39 0.88
N TRP A 187 -3.20 -10.24 0.61
CA TRP A 187 -3.24 -11.31 -0.39
C TRP A 187 -4.44 -12.27 -0.23
N ASN A 188 -4.99 -12.39 0.97
CA ASN A 188 -6.15 -13.24 1.26
C ASN A 188 -7.49 -12.47 1.19
N GLY A 189 -7.44 -11.16 0.94
CA GLY A 189 -8.60 -10.30 0.88
C GLY A 189 -9.03 -9.70 2.22
N ASN A 190 -8.23 -9.84 3.28
CA ASN A 190 -8.54 -9.23 4.58
C ASN A 190 -8.21 -7.74 4.56
N TYR A 191 -9.09 -6.94 5.16
CA TYR A 191 -8.81 -5.54 5.42
C TYR A 191 -7.75 -5.40 6.51
N LEU A 192 -6.76 -4.56 6.26
CA LEU A 192 -5.69 -4.19 7.20
C LEU A 192 -5.82 -2.72 7.58
N LEU A 193 -5.22 -2.35 8.71
CA LEU A 193 -5.21 -0.96 9.15
C LEU A 193 -4.46 -0.05 8.17
N CYS A 194 -3.20 -0.37 7.88
CA CYS A 194 -2.33 0.41 6.99
C CYS A 194 -1.05 -0.36 6.64
N HIS A 195 -0.21 0.24 5.79
CA HIS A 195 1.09 -0.30 5.38
C HIS A 195 2.17 -0.37 6.48
N SER A 196 1.87 0.07 7.71
CA SER A 196 2.75 -0.08 8.88
C SER A 196 2.28 -1.15 9.87
N ASP A 197 1.13 -1.78 9.64
CA ASP A 197 0.63 -2.88 10.47
C ASP A 197 1.13 -4.24 9.96
N TRP A 198 2.45 -4.39 9.89
CA TRP A 198 3.13 -5.57 9.34
C TRP A 198 2.74 -6.87 10.04
N HIS A 199 2.69 -6.88 11.36
CA HIS A 199 2.30 -8.06 12.16
C HIS A 199 0.79 -8.24 12.27
N ARG A 200 -0.02 -7.37 11.65
CA ARG A 200 -1.49 -7.41 11.70
C ARG A 200 -2.03 -7.39 13.13
N GLU A 201 -1.41 -6.54 13.97
CA GLU A 201 -1.72 -6.46 15.41
C GLU A 201 -2.82 -5.48 15.76
N SER A 202 -3.21 -4.58 14.85
CA SER A 202 -4.34 -3.67 15.08
C SER A 202 -5.66 -4.42 15.28
N GLU A 203 -6.61 -3.80 15.99
CA GLU A 203 -7.97 -4.34 16.12
C GLU A 203 -8.60 -4.58 14.75
N ILE A 204 -8.37 -3.69 13.77
CA ILE A 204 -8.87 -3.82 12.40
C ILE A 204 -8.31 -5.08 11.75
N SER A 205 -7.00 -5.25 11.72
CA SER A 205 -6.37 -6.40 11.05
C SER A 205 -6.71 -7.72 11.74
N LYS A 206 -6.86 -7.73 13.08
CA LYS A 206 -7.31 -8.90 13.85
C LYS A 206 -8.77 -9.28 13.62
N SER A 207 -9.60 -8.34 13.17
CA SER A 207 -11.01 -8.62 12.88
C SER A 207 -11.22 -9.60 11.75
N ARG A 208 -10.25 -9.70 10.83
CA ARG A 208 -10.30 -10.51 9.61
C ARG A 208 -11.53 -10.25 8.74
N LEU A 209 -12.08 -9.02 8.78
CA LEU A 209 -13.06 -8.59 7.80
C LEU A 209 -12.47 -8.76 6.40
N ASN A 210 -13.24 -9.34 5.48
CA ASN A 210 -12.71 -9.84 4.23
C ASN A 210 -13.59 -9.42 3.05
N VAL A 211 -12.97 -9.03 1.93
CA VAL A 211 -13.67 -8.57 0.72
C VAL A 211 -14.64 -9.60 0.13
N LYS A 212 -14.48 -10.89 0.46
CA LYS A 212 -15.40 -11.96 0.04
C LYS A 212 -16.79 -11.83 0.66
N THR A 213 -16.89 -11.27 1.86
CA THR A 213 -18.13 -11.18 2.64
C THR A 213 -18.50 -9.77 3.03
N THR A 214 -17.60 -8.82 2.88
CA THR A 214 -17.73 -7.45 3.39
C THR A 214 -17.24 -6.49 2.32
N SER A 215 -18.13 -5.69 1.74
CA SER A 215 -17.73 -4.65 0.78
C SER A 215 -16.92 -3.54 1.47
N LEU A 216 -16.22 -2.69 0.69
CA LEU A 216 -15.49 -1.54 1.23
C LEU A 216 -16.41 -0.63 2.06
N GLU A 217 -17.62 -0.34 1.58
CA GLU A 217 -18.58 0.46 2.32
C GLU A 217 -19.00 -0.20 3.65
N GLN A 218 -19.26 -1.50 3.64
CA GLN A 218 -19.60 -2.25 4.86
C GLN A 218 -18.42 -2.28 5.85
N TYR A 219 -17.18 -2.41 5.37
CA TYR A 219 -15.97 -2.32 6.20
C TYR A 219 -15.88 -0.96 6.88
N LEU A 220 -15.99 0.14 6.13
CA LEU A 220 -15.91 1.50 6.66
C LEU A 220 -17.07 1.85 7.61
N ASN A 221 -18.22 1.20 7.46
CA ASN A 221 -19.37 1.34 8.34
C ASN A 221 -19.38 0.34 9.50
N SER A 222 -18.40 -0.57 9.59
CA SER A 222 -18.33 -1.55 10.67
C SER A 222 -18.02 -0.90 12.01
N ASP A 223 -18.55 -1.47 13.10
CA ASP A 223 -18.30 -0.97 14.46
C ASP A 223 -16.81 -0.96 14.80
N ILE A 224 -16.05 -1.93 14.27
CA ILE A 224 -14.62 -2.02 14.57
C ILE A 224 -13.84 -0.89 13.91
N TYR A 225 -14.13 -0.57 12.64
CA TYR A 225 -13.49 0.55 11.96
C TYR A 225 -13.86 1.87 12.63
N ARG A 226 -15.16 2.13 12.85
CA ARG A 226 -15.64 3.36 13.49
C ARG A 226 -15.06 3.56 14.88
N ARG A 227 -15.05 2.51 15.71
CA ARG A 227 -14.46 2.57 17.05
C ARG A 227 -12.97 2.90 16.98
N PHE A 228 -12.22 2.28 16.04
CA PHE A 228 -10.80 2.56 15.87
C PHE A 228 -10.56 4.02 15.45
N ILE A 229 -11.32 4.53 14.48
CA ILE A 229 -11.21 5.91 14.01
C ILE A 229 -11.54 6.90 15.13
N ASN A 230 -12.60 6.67 15.89
CA ASN A 230 -12.97 7.54 17.03
C ASN A 230 -11.85 7.54 18.09
N LYS A 231 -11.32 6.37 18.46
CA LYS A 231 -10.17 6.30 19.37
C LYS A 231 -8.96 7.06 18.83
N MET A 232 -8.66 6.95 17.53
CA MET A 232 -7.55 7.69 16.90
C MET A 232 -7.73 9.21 17.05
N LEU A 233 -8.95 9.72 16.94
CA LEU A 233 -9.26 11.14 17.14
C LEU A 233 -9.20 11.57 18.61
N GLU A 234 -9.70 10.72 19.51
CA GLU A 234 -9.79 11.04 20.95
C GLU A 234 -8.44 10.91 21.67
N THR A 235 -7.74 9.81 21.42
CA THR A 235 -6.48 9.47 22.12
C THR A 235 -5.25 9.72 21.27
N GLN A 236 -5.44 10.24 20.06
CA GLN A 236 -4.40 10.37 19.03
C GLN A 236 -3.84 8.98 18.73
N ARG A 237 -2.60 8.67 19.05
CA ARG A 237 -2.03 7.32 18.81
C ARG A 237 -1.86 6.50 20.09
N ASN A 238 -2.11 7.13 21.26
CA ASN A 238 -1.85 6.51 22.54
C ASN A 238 -2.75 5.28 22.77
N GLY A 239 -2.12 4.17 23.15
CA GLY A 239 -2.81 2.91 23.39
C GLY A 239 -3.30 2.17 22.12
N LEU A 240 -3.06 2.70 20.92
CA LEU A 240 -3.41 2.04 19.66
C LEU A 240 -2.22 1.27 19.10
N THR A 241 -2.35 -0.03 18.89
CA THR A 241 -1.32 -0.87 18.26
C THR A 241 -1.56 -0.93 16.74
N PRO A 242 -0.51 -0.78 15.90
CA PRO A 242 0.88 -0.43 16.20
C PRO A 242 1.15 1.09 16.31
N CYS A 243 0.12 1.92 16.24
CA CYS A 243 0.21 3.38 16.07
C CYS A 243 1.00 4.09 17.18
N ALA A 244 0.92 3.58 18.43
CA ALA A 244 1.64 4.13 19.57
C ALA A 244 3.18 4.03 19.46
N LYS A 245 3.68 3.20 18.53
CA LYS A 245 5.11 3.02 18.27
C LYS A 245 5.50 3.50 16.87
N CYS A 246 4.57 4.04 16.10
CA CYS A 246 4.77 4.39 14.70
C CYS A 246 5.25 5.84 14.55
N ASP A 247 6.35 6.03 13.85
CA ASP A 247 6.96 7.33 13.58
C ASP A 247 6.45 8.01 12.30
N ILE A 248 5.61 7.33 11.51
CA ILE A 248 5.02 7.91 10.30
C ILE A 248 4.28 9.20 10.66
N TYR A 249 4.55 10.27 9.94
CA TYR A 249 3.88 11.54 10.15
C TYR A 249 2.36 11.42 9.97
N GLY A 250 1.91 10.57 9.04
CA GLY A 250 0.50 10.24 8.88
C GLY A 250 -0.34 11.33 8.23
N ILE A 251 0.27 12.21 7.45
CA ILE A 251 -0.43 13.16 6.58
C ILE A 251 -0.84 12.47 5.28
N LYS A 252 -1.77 13.08 4.54
CA LYS A 252 -2.14 12.66 3.21
C LYS A 252 -1.02 13.03 2.23
N GLU A 253 -0.54 12.08 1.42
CA GLU A 253 0.45 12.37 0.38
C GLU A 253 -0.05 13.50 -0.54
N GLY A 254 0.82 14.49 -0.79
CA GLY A 254 0.54 15.61 -1.70
C GLY A 254 -0.37 16.72 -1.15
N GLN A 255 -0.80 16.65 0.10
CA GLN A 255 -1.53 17.74 0.76
C GLN A 255 -0.95 18.00 2.15
N LEU A 256 -0.59 19.26 2.39
CA LEU A 256 -0.42 19.77 3.76
C LEU A 256 -1.83 19.85 4.36
N TRP A 257 -2.16 18.95 5.27
CA TRP A 257 -3.34 19.11 6.11
C TRP A 257 -3.10 20.33 7.00
N ASN A 258 -3.91 21.35 6.84
CA ASN A 258 -4.00 22.38 7.86
C ASN A 258 -4.53 21.70 9.13
N HIS A 259 -3.83 21.86 10.25
CA HIS A 259 -4.20 21.29 11.54
C HIS A 259 -5.61 21.70 12.03
N ASP A 260 -6.23 22.69 11.39
CA ASP A 260 -7.55 23.24 11.70
C ASP A 260 -8.69 22.58 10.91
N GLU A 261 -8.41 21.77 9.90
CA GLU A 261 -9.43 20.98 9.23
C GLU A 261 -9.64 19.67 10.01
N THR A 262 -10.55 19.70 10.97
CA THR A 262 -11.14 18.50 11.55
C THR A 262 -11.57 17.57 10.40
N PRO A 263 -11.14 16.29 10.40
CA PRO A 263 -11.72 15.31 9.49
C PRO A 263 -13.23 15.40 9.65
N CYS A 264 -13.97 15.54 8.57
CA CYS A 264 -15.42 15.69 8.54
C CYS A 264 -16.08 15.13 9.80
N SER A 265 -16.80 15.97 10.53
CA SER A 265 -17.65 15.53 11.64
C SER A 265 -18.44 14.30 11.19
N ILE A 266 -18.13 13.18 11.81
CA ILE A 266 -18.73 11.87 11.62
C ILE A 266 -20.19 11.90 12.05
#